data_d36678d7ced9bb2559a82ffa5f52c939
#
_entry.id   d36678d7ced9bb2559a82ffa5f52c939
#
_cell.length_a   1.000
_cell.length_b   1.000
_cell.length_c   1.000
_cell.angle_alpha   90.00
_cell.angle_beta   90.00
_cell.angle_gamma   90.00
#
_symmetry.space_group_name_H-M   'P 1'
#
loop_
_entity.id
_entity.type
_entity.pdbx_description
1 polymer ?
#
loop_
_entity_poly.entity_id
_entity_poly.type
_entity_poly.pdbx_seq_one_letter_code
_entity_poly.pdbx_strand_id
1 'polypeptide(L)'
;MDFPVATAVILEPMKDVYDVVIIGAGCAGMSLARELAKGARGADTALRICVIEEGNSLQSNKTWGFWLRTGEFDYLPIRTRYASWAFSTLKEYHVHQSSTWNYAVVAGSDFFQDAKKWVDSSDCVSLQFEQSVQACVCEDEIWHIKTEASSFCSRYVVDTRPPSADSVGQSELFQIFSGMEFRRVEEERSATAGLMERMECDAHGFRFDYVLPMGDRVLVESTRFSSKILPDSVLQADLNRCLAFWKNGSDWRLERIETGLIPMGLPKREAIPTGGFVEAGVRGGALRASSGYAFREIQIWAIDCAHAILRGTGPIAPRKMSGLLLWMDQLFLRVLRLHPERAADIFTAIATRVHADRFVRFMINEPHFLDVLRIMQVLPTKLFLKRLIIP
;
A
#
# COMPACT_ATOMS: atom_id res chain seq x y z
N MET A 1 31.66 48.66 -1.18
CA MET A 1 30.91 47.44 -1.59
C MET A 1 31.07 46.46 -0.43
N ASP A 2 30.13 46.49 0.48
CA ASP A 2 30.17 45.64 1.67
C ASP A 2 29.54 44.26 1.32
N PHE A 3 30.30 43.20 1.49
CA PHE A 3 29.78 41.86 1.42
C PHE A 3 29.00 41.55 2.71
N PRO A 4 27.80 40.95 2.63
CA PRO A 4 27.09 40.56 3.85
C PRO A 4 27.86 39.44 4.54
N VAL A 5 28.14 39.69 5.81
CA VAL A 5 28.71 38.71 6.74
C VAL A 5 27.73 37.53 6.84
N ALA A 6 28.19 36.37 6.50
CA ALA A 6 27.44 35.13 6.72
C ALA A 6 27.13 34.97 8.22
N THR A 7 25.83 35.05 8.54
CA THR A 7 25.35 34.78 9.89
C THR A 7 25.68 33.34 10.25
N ALA A 8 26.64 33.14 11.15
CA ALA A 8 26.98 31.84 11.69
C ALA A 8 25.71 31.28 12.34
N VAL A 9 25.24 30.16 11.82
CA VAL A 9 24.21 29.35 12.48
C VAL A 9 24.84 28.85 13.77
N ILE A 10 24.42 29.41 14.90
CA ILE A 10 24.79 28.90 16.21
C ILE A 10 24.16 27.52 16.31
N LEU A 11 24.97 26.48 16.15
CA LEU A 11 24.58 25.10 16.43
C LEU A 11 24.29 25.01 17.93
N GLU A 12 23.00 24.83 18.27
CA GLU A 12 22.62 24.47 19.63
C GLU A 12 23.37 23.19 20.04
N PRO A 13 23.73 23.00 21.33
CA PRO A 13 24.44 21.82 21.77
C PRO A 13 23.69 20.56 21.37
N MET A 14 24.38 19.60 20.76
CA MET A 14 23.84 18.36 20.21
C MET A 14 22.89 17.70 21.22
N LYS A 15 21.61 17.92 21.03
CA LYS A 15 20.55 17.14 21.67
C LYS A 15 20.71 15.69 21.21
N ASP A 16 20.56 14.79 22.14
CA ASP A 16 20.56 13.32 22.01
C ASP A 16 20.38 12.79 20.58
N VAL A 17 21.40 12.16 20.02
CA VAL A 17 21.37 11.55 18.69
C VAL A 17 20.57 10.25 18.77
N TYR A 18 19.56 10.12 17.91
CA TYR A 18 18.83 8.86 17.71
C TYR A 18 19.66 7.89 16.86
N ASP A 19 19.50 6.60 17.06
CA ASP A 19 20.06 5.61 16.15
C ASP A 19 19.26 5.60 14.84
N VAL A 20 17.92 5.69 14.93
CA VAL A 20 17.02 5.72 13.76
C VAL A 20 15.91 6.74 13.97
N VAL A 21 15.70 7.60 12.98
CA VAL A 21 14.46 8.37 12.83
C VAL A 21 13.64 7.82 11.67
N ILE A 22 12.39 7.47 11.97
CA ILE A 22 11.40 7.03 10.98
C ILE A 22 10.49 8.22 10.67
N ILE A 23 10.47 8.68 9.43
CA ILE A 23 9.63 9.79 8.98
C ILE A 23 8.33 9.26 8.42
N GLY A 24 7.20 9.60 9.05
CA GLY A 24 5.86 9.16 8.73
C GLY A 24 5.41 7.97 9.58
N ALA A 25 4.27 8.11 10.27
CA ALA A 25 3.64 7.06 11.06
C ALA A 25 2.49 6.37 10.28
N GLY A 26 2.60 6.30 8.96
CA GLY A 26 1.72 5.52 8.11
C GLY A 26 1.95 4.00 8.24
N CYS A 27 1.33 3.21 7.34
CA CYS A 27 1.45 1.75 7.35
C CYS A 27 2.90 1.27 7.43
N ALA A 28 3.81 1.81 6.61
CA ALA A 28 5.21 1.37 6.56
C ALA A 28 6.00 1.77 7.83
N GLY A 29 5.86 3.02 8.27
CA GLY A 29 6.56 3.51 9.46
C GLY A 29 6.13 2.77 10.72
N MET A 30 4.83 2.59 10.93
CA MET A 30 4.30 1.86 12.08
C MET A 30 4.55 0.36 12.02
N SER A 31 4.64 -0.24 10.81
CA SER A 31 5.09 -1.63 10.68
C SER A 31 6.53 -1.80 11.17
N LEU A 32 7.44 -0.93 10.74
CA LEU A 32 8.84 -0.96 11.18
C LEU A 32 8.97 -0.66 12.68
N ALA A 33 8.29 0.36 13.18
CA ALA A 33 8.30 0.73 14.60
C ALA A 33 7.82 -0.43 15.48
N ARG A 34 6.74 -1.11 15.09
CA ARG A 34 6.21 -2.30 15.77
C ARG A 34 7.25 -3.44 15.84
N GLU A 35 7.89 -3.76 14.71
CA GLU A 35 8.85 -4.87 14.67
C GLU A 35 10.13 -4.52 15.43
N LEU A 36 10.57 -3.26 15.46
CA LEU A 36 11.66 -2.79 16.29
C LEU A 36 11.31 -2.88 17.78
N ALA A 37 10.11 -2.44 18.18
CA ALA A 37 9.62 -2.55 19.55
C ALA A 37 9.52 -4.01 20.03
N LYS A 38 9.07 -4.92 19.18
CA LYS A 38 9.04 -6.36 19.46
C LYS A 38 10.44 -6.94 19.63
N GLY A 39 11.34 -6.65 18.70
CA GLY A 39 12.67 -7.23 18.67
C GLY A 39 13.60 -6.68 19.77
N ALA A 40 13.36 -5.46 20.25
CA ALA A 40 14.08 -4.89 21.37
C ALA A 40 13.64 -5.44 22.74
N ARG A 41 12.48 -6.07 22.83
CA ARG A 41 11.92 -6.61 24.06
C ARG A 41 12.75 -7.79 24.57
N GLY A 42 13.44 -7.61 25.69
CA GLY A 42 14.33 -8.63 26.29
C GLY A 42 15.73 -8.68 25.69
N ALA A 43 16.04 -7.80 24.73
CA ALA A 43 17.41 -7.56 24.31
C ALA A 43 17.96 -6.37 25.12
N ASP A 44 19.21 -6.49 25.60
CA ASP A 44 19.93 -5.39 26.27
C ASP A 44 20.41 -4.37 25.21
N THR A 45 19.43 -3.80 24.46
CA THR A 45 19.71 -2.86 23.37
C THR A 45 19.40 -1.44 23.83
N ALA A 46 20.43 -0.62 23.87
CA ALA A 46 20.32 0.81 24.15
C ALA A 46 19.88 1.64 22.92
N LEU A 47 19.15 1.02 21.95
CA LEU A 47 18.71 1.72 20.73
C LEU A 47 17.70 2.83 21.06
N ARG A 48 17.89 3.97 20.42
CA ARG A 48 17.01 5.14 20.52
C ARG A 48 16.35 5.39 19.16
N ILE A 49 15.07 5.12 19.07
CA ILE A 49 14.29 5.21 17.84
C ILE A 49 13.18 6.25 18.01
N CYS A 50 13.03 7.14 17.03
CA CYS A 50 11.96 8.12 17.02
C CYS A 50 11.15 7.98 15.73
N VAL A 51 9.85 7.84 15.87
CA VAL A 51 8.90 7.98 14.74
C VAL A 51 8.34 9.39 14.79
N ILE A 52 8.44 10.13 13.69
CA ILE A 52 7.88 11.48 13.57
C ILE A 52 6.77 11.51 12.53
N GLU A 53 5.65 12.16 12.86
CA GLU A 53 4.44 12.23 12.04
C GLU A 53 3.98 13.68 11.93
N GLU A 54 3.63 14.12 10.72
CA GLU A 54 3.12 15.48 10.48
C GLU A 54 1.71 15.69 11.04
N GLY A 55 0.89 14.65 11.05
CA GLY A 55 -0.46 14.68 11.62
C GLY A 55 -0.44 14.74 13.15
N ASN A 56 -1.60 15.02 13.74
CA ASN A 56 -1.80 15.05 15.18
C ASN A 56 -2.23 13.69 15.76
N SER A 57 -2.44 12.69 14.92
CA SER A 57 -2.89 11.35 15.31
C SER A 57 -2.65 10.33 14.21
N LEU A 58 -2.70 9.04 14.55
CA LEU A 58 -2.66 7.96 13.56
C LEU A 58 -3.96 7.91 12.77
N GLN A 59 -3.88 8.12 11.46
CA GLN A 59 -5.02 8.09 10.55
C GLN A 59 -5.33 6.65 10.12
N SER A 60 -6.55 6.19 10.33
CA SER A 60 -6.85 4.76 10.30
C SER A 60 -8.13 4.37 9.57
N ASN A 61 -8.57 5.14 8.59
CA ASN A 61 -9.81 4.90 7.86
C ASN A 61 -9.64 4.05 6.58
N LYS A 62 -8.59 3.24 6.49
CA LYS A 62 -8.32 2.39 5.32
C LYS A 62 -8.53 0.92 5.63
N THR A 63 -8.82 0.16 4.59
CA THR A 63 -8.86 -1.30 4.61
C THR A 63 -7.76 -1.81 3.69
N TRP A 64 -6.96 -2.77 4.18
CA TRP A 64 -5.93 -3.42 3.38
C TRP A 64 -6.28 -4.88 3.13
N GLY A 65 -6.41 -5.21 1.86
CA GLY A 65 -6.56 -6.58 1.39
C GLY A 65 -5.26 -7.10 0.81
N PHE A 66 -4.92 -8.37 1.07
CA PHE A 66 -3.71 -8.99 0.56
C PHE A 66 -3.82 -10.52 0.61
N TRP A 67 -3.00 -11.22 -0.21
CA TRP A 67 -2.92 -12.68 -0.14
C TRP A 67 -1.82 -13.13 0.82
N LEU A 68 -2.12 -14.21 1.54
CA LEU A 68 -1.19 -14.87 2.46
C LEU A 68 -1.41 -16.39 2.44
N ARG A 69 -0.40 -17.13 2.86
CA ARG A 69 -0.53 -18.56 3.17
C ARG A 69 -1.10 -18.77 4.57
N THR A 70 -1.68 -19.93 4.80
CA THR A 70 -2.09 -20.34 6.15
C THR A 70 -0.87 -20.31 7.08
N GLY A 71 -0.99 -19.65 8.24
CA GLY A 71 0.09 -19.46 9.20
C GLY A 71 1.03 -18.28 8.91
N GLU A 72 0.94 -17.64 7.74
CA GLU A 72 1.71 -16.43 7.43
C GLU A 72 1.03 -15.21 8.08
N PHE A 73 1.79 -14.36 8.73
CA PHE A 73 1.31 -13.13 9.39
C PHE A 73 0.20 -13.33 10.44
N ASP A 74 0.17 -14.46 11.16
CA ASP A 74 -0.85 -14.72 12.18
C ASP A 74 -0.82 -13.71 13.35
N TYR A 75 0.25 -12.94 13.48
CA TYR A 75 0.38 -11.86 14.45
C TYR A 75 -0.35 -10.57 14.05
N LEU A 76 -0.82 -10.46 12.79
CA LEU A 76 -1.58 -9.29 12.34
C LEU A 76 -3.03 -9.37 12.79
N PRO A 77 -3.70 -8.24 13.07
CA PRO A 77 -5.11 -8.19 13.45
C PRO A 77 -6.01 -8.40 12.22
N ILE A 78 -5.96 -9.60 11.66
CA ILE A 78 -6.74 -9.97 10.48
C ILE A 78 -8.20 -10.12 10.86
N ARG A 79 -9.10 -9.35 10.24
CA ARG A 79 -10.54 -9.44 10.43
C ARG A 79 -11.16 -10.66 9.79
N THR A 80 -10.73 -10.99 8.58
CA THR A 80 -11.29 -12.10 7.81
C THR A 80 -10.27 -12.67 6.85
N ARG A 81 -10.36 -13.99 6.62
CA ARG A 81 -9.62 -14.73 5.58
C ARG A 81 -10.62 -15.40 4.65
N TYR A 82 -10.43 -15.23 3.34
CA TYR A 82 -11.27 -15.84 2.32
C TYR A 82 -10.44 -16.87 1.54
N ALA A 83 -10.91 -18.11 1.49
CA ALA A 83 -10.33 -19.17 0.65
C ALA A 83 -10.76 -19.03 -0.83
N SER A 84 -11.70 -18.14 -1.11
CA SER A 84 -12.19 -17.86 -2.47
C SER A 84 -12.40 -16.37 -2.70
N TRP A 85 -12.25 -15.95 -3.96
CA TRP A 85 -12.49 -14.56 -4.39
C TRP A 85 -13.10 -14.53 -5.78
N ALA A 86 -13.97 -13.54 -6.01
CA ALA A 86 -14.80 -13.44 -7.19
C ALA A 86 -14.41 -12.28 -8.11
N PHE A 87 -14.70 -12.53 -9.39
CA PHE A 87 -14.65 -11.56 -10.49
C PHE A 87 -15.96 -11.66 -11.27
N SER A 88 -16.59 -10.54 -11.56
CA SER A 88 -17.82 -10.58 -12.36
C SER A 88 -17.95 -9.41 -13.32
N THR A 89 -18.72 -9.64 -14.36
CA THR A 89 -19.33 -8.62 -15.19
C THR A 89 -20.86 -8.64 -14.97
N LEU A 90 -21.62 -7.88 -15.71
CA LEU A 90 -23.10 -7.99 -15.67
C LEU A 90 -23.62 -9.32 -16.22
N LYS A 91 -22.77 -10.10 -16.92
CA LYS A 91 -23.16 -11.35 -17.63
C LYS A 91 -22.53 -12.61 -17.05
N GLU A 92 -21.38 -12.50 -16.42
CA GLU A 92 -20.55 -13.63 -16.02
C GLU A 92 -20.06 -13.46 -14.59
N TYR A 93 -19.97 -14.57 -13.86
CA TYR A 93 -19.46 -14.63 -12.49
C TYR A 93 -18.46 -15.77 -12.38
N HIS A 94 -17.25 -15.48 -11.92
CA HIS A 94 -16.14 -16.42 -11.81
C HIS A 94 -15.53 -16.37 -10.42
N VAL A 95 -15.25 -17.55 -9.86
CA VAL A 95 -14.66 -17.69 -8.53
C VAL A 95 -13.32 -18.39 -8.64
N HIS A 96 -12.30 -17.77 -8.09
CA HIS A 96 -11.06 -18.44 -7.75
C HIS A 96 -11.18 -19.02 -6.35
N GLN A 97 -10.71 -20.24 -6.17
CA GLN A 97 -10.61 -20.90 -4.88
C GLN A 97 -9.22 -21.53 -4.72
N SER A 98 -8.64 -21.40 -3.54
CA SER A 98 -7.35 -22.00 -3.21
C SER A 98 -7.40 -22.67 -1.84
N SER A 99 -6.71 -23.79 -1.71
CA SER A 99 -6.45 -24.45 -0.43
C SER A 99 -5.12 -23.97 0.19
N THR A 100 -4.29 -23.27 -0.58
CA THR A 100 -2.95 -22.82 -0.16
C THR A 100 -2.98 -21.36 0.25
N TRP A 101 -3.77 -20.54 -0.44
CA TRP A 101 -3.81 -19.10 -0.31
C TRP A 101 -5.15 -18.61 0.19
N ASN A 102 -5.10 -17.61 1.05
CA ASN A 102 -6.26 -16.84 1.47
C ASN A 102 -6.09 -15.38 1.05
N TYR A 103 -7.18 -14.74 0.68
CA TYR A 103 -7.25 -13.29 0.66
C TYR A 103 -7.65 -12.81 2.05
N ALA A 104 -6.82 -11.99 2.67
CA ALA A 104 -7.03 -11.50 4.02
C ALA A 104 -7.30 -10.00 4.04
N VAL A 105 -8.03 -9.57 5.07
CA VAL A 105 -8.39 -8.18 5.27
C VAL A 105 -7.98 -7.72 6.65
N VAL A 106 -7.28 -6.58 6.69
CA VAL A 106 -6.91 -5.85 7.90
C VAL A 106 -7.50 -4.45 7.83
N ALA A 107 -8.21 -4.04 8.87
CA ALA A 107 -8.62 -2.65 8.99
C ALA A 107 -7.49 -1.79 9.56
N GLY A 108 -7.32 -0.59 9.03
CA GLY A 108 -6.31 0.34 9.47
C GLY A 108 -6.42 0.66 10.98
N SER A 109 -7.65 0.82 11.49
CA SER A 109 -7.89 1.04 12.93
C SER A 109 -7.26 -0.05 13.80
N ASP A 110 -7.48 -1.31 13.44
CA ASP A 110 -7.02 -2.46 14.21
C ASP A 110 -5.50 -2.60 14.12
N PHE A 111 -4.95 -2.37 12.92
CA PHE A 111 -3.50 -2.36 12.69
C PHE A 111 -2.78 -1.29 13.50
N PHE A 112 -3.26 -0.03 13.45
CA PHE A 112 -2.61 1.05 14.17
C PHE A 112 -2.79 0.91 15.69
N GLN A 113 -3.90 0.38 16.16
CA GLN A 113 -4.10 0.06 17.56
C GLN A 113 -3.10 -1.01 18.05
N ASP A 114 -2.91 -2.08 17.25
CA ASP A 114 -1.93 -3.12 17.56
C ASP A 114 -0.49 -2.58 17.55
N ALA A 115 -0.11 -1.88 16.47
CA ALA A 115 1.23 -1.30 16.35
C ALA A 115 1.54 -0.31 17.48
N LYS A 116 0.56 0.55 17.84
CA LYS A 116 0.70 1.51 18.92
C LYS A 116 0.91 0.83 20.28
N LYS A 117 0.20 -0.25 20.58
CA LYS A 117 0.40 -1.02 21.83
C LYS A 117 1.85 -1.49 21.97
N TRP A 118 2.47 -1.96 20.89
CA TRP A 118 3.87 -2.38 20.89
C TRP A 118 4.81 -1.20 21.10
N VAL A 119 4.60 -0.08 20.42
CA VAL A 119 5.39 1.15 20.55
C VAL A 119 5.28 1.70 21.98
N ASP A 120 4.07 1.84 22.52
CA ASP A 120 3.81 2.37 23.87
C ASP A 120 4.41 1.47 24.99
N SER A 121 4.59 0.19 24.72
CA SER A 121 5.19 -0.76 25.68
C SER A 121 6.72 -0.89 25.56
N SER A 122 7.34 -0.09 24.70
CA SER A 122 8.77 -0.13 24.41
C SER A 122 9.48 1.11 24.94
N ASP A 123 10.59 0.91 25.64
CA ASP A 123 11.43 2.02 26.12
C ASP A 123 12.36 2.55 25.02
N CYS A 124 12.50 1.85 23.90
CA CYS A 124 13.42 2.23 22.82
C CYS A 124 12.77 2.98 21.67
N VAL A 125 11.43 2.96 21.53
CA VAL A 125 10.70 3.61 20.42
C VAL A 125 9.79 4.71 20.95
N SER A 126 10.00 5.93 20.46
CA SER A 126 9.13 7.08 20.76
C SER A 126 8.34 7.48 19.51
N LEU A 127 7.11 8.00 19.68
CA LEU A 127 6.26 8.52 18.61
C LEU A 127 5.92 9.99 18.89
N GLN A 128 6.25 10.86 17.93
CA GLN A 128 6.03 12.30 18.04
C GLN A 128 5.17 12.77 16.87
N PHE A 129 4.08 13.45 17.20
CA PHE A 129 3.12 14.05 16.26
C PHE A 129 3.44 15.52 15.99
N GLU A 130 2.79 16.10 14.98
CA GLU A 130 2.91 17.50 14.58
C GLU A 130 4.34 17.88 14.18
N GLN A 131 5.04 16.93 13.53
CA GLN A 131 6.43 17.05 13.09
C GLN A 131 6.51 17.05 11.55
N SER A 132 6.08 18.12 10.91
CA SER A 132 6.18 18.28 9.44
C SER A 132 7.64 18.53 9.03
N VAL A 133 8.25 17.55 8.34
CA VAL A 133 9.66 17.60 7.94
C VAL A 133 9.86 18.53 6.76
N GLN A 134 10.71 19.53 6.95
CA GLN A 134 11.09 20.54 5.95
C GLN A 134 12.41 20.22 5.24
N ALA A 135 13.38 19.67 5.96
CA ALA A 135 14.69 19.33 5.42
C ALA A 135 15.33 18.15 6.13
N CYS A 136 16.14 17.40 5.38
CA CYS A 136 17.02 16.37 5.89
C CYS A 136 18.39 16.58 5.24
N VAL A 137 19.41 16.84 6.06
CA VAL A 137 20.80 17.09 5.60
C VAL A 137 21.73 16.17 6.38
N CYS A 138 22.70 15.57 5.70
CA CYS A 138 23.71 14.74 6.33
C CYS A 138 25.01 15.55 6.48
N GLU A 139 25.49 15.66 7.71
CA GLU A 139 26.77 16.31 8.07
C GLU A 139 27.51 15.37 9.03
N ASP A 140 28.78 15.09 8.76
CA ASP A 140 29.62 14.22 9.57
C ASP A 140 28.96 12.86 9.95
N GLU A 141 28.34 12.21 8.97
CA GLU A 141 27.61 10.93 9.11
C GLU A 141 26.37 11.00 10.03
N ILE A 142 25.94 12.18 10.43
CA ILE A 142 24.71 12.42 11.21
C ILE A 142 23.68 13.13 10.33
N TRP A 143 22.48 12.62 10.35
CA TRP A 143 21.33 13.24 9.67
C TRP A 143 20.69 14.28 10.60
N HIS A 144 20.62 15.51 10.11
CA HIS A 144 19.90 16.62 10.73
C HIS A 144 18.53 16.73 10.06
N ILE A 145 17.49 16.42 10.79
CA ILE A 145 16.10 16.47 10.32
C ILE A 145 15.46 17.71 10.94
N LYS A 146 15.11 18.67 10.11
CA LYS A 146 14.41 19.90 10.54
C LYS A 146 12.92 19.76 10.29
N THR A 147 12.11 19.95 11.30
CA THR A 147 10.66 20.07 11.22
C THR A 147 10.22 21.51 11.48
N GLU A 148 8.92 21.79 11.35
CA GLU A 148 8.38 23.10 11.73
C GLU A 148 8.49 23.38 13.23
N ALA A 149 8.33 22.35 14.07
CA ALA A 149 8.27 22.47 15.52
C ALA A 149 9.61 22.18 16.21
N SER A 150 10.49 21.36 15.61
CA SER A 150 11.68 20.80 16.29
C SER A 150 12.80 20.47 15.30
N SER A 151 13.91 19.99 15.86
CA SER A 151 15.02 19.39 15.10
C SER A 151 15.44 18.07 15.73
N PHE A 152 15.80 17.10 14.89
CA PHE A 152 16.25 15.76 15.31
C PHE A 152 17.59 15.47 14.67
N CYS A 153 18.46 14.77 15.42
CA CYS A 153 19.71 14.23 14.91
C CYS A 153 19.66 12.71 14.93
N SER A 154 20.12 12.03 13.88
CA SER A 154 20.05 10.58 13.77
C SER A 154 21.20 10.01 12.95
N ARG A 155 21.65 8.79 13.29
CA ARG A 155 22.60 8.02 12.46
C ARG A 155 21.94 7.53 11.18
N TYR A 156 20.68 7.09 11.27
CA TYR A 156 19.92 6.54 10.15
C TYR A 156 18.57 7.20 10.03
N VAL A 157 18.11 7.37 8.80
CA VAL A 157 16.78 7.87 8.49
C VAL A 157 16.02 6.88 7.62
N VAL A 158 14.79 6.58 7.99
CA VAL A 158 13.85 5.80 7.19
C VAL A 158 12.67 6.67 6.80
N ASP A 159 12.61 7.11 5.54
CA ASP A 159 11.54 7.98 5.03
C ASP A 159 10.40 7.13 4.45
N THR A 160 9.25 7.13 5.13
CA THR A 160 8.05 6.40 4.73
C THR A 160 6.92 7.30 4.27
N ARG A 161 7.19 8.59 4.07
CA ARG A 161 6.21 9.55 3.55
C ARG A 161 5.66 9.12 2.19
N PRO A 162 4.48 9.57 1.78
CA PRO A 162 3.96 9.31 0.45
C PRO A 162 4.89 9.91 -0.64
N PRO A 163 4.80 9.43 -1.89
CA PRO A 163 5.44 10.08 -3.04
C PRO A 163 4.98 11.53 -3.17
N SER A 164 5.83 12.39 -3.76
CA SER A 164 5.45 13.78 -4.04
C SER A 164 4.24 13.87 -4.98
N ALA A 165 3.49 14.95 -4.89
CA ALA A 165 2.35 15.23 -5.77
C ALA A 165 2.75 15.19 -7.26
N ASP A 166 3.95 15.70 -7.60
CA ASP A 166 4.48 15.67 -8.95
C ASP A 166 4.74 14.23 -9.44
N SER A 167 5.32 13.39 -8.59
CA SER A 167 5.53 11.96 -8.92
C SER A 167 4.20 11.23 -9.09
N VAL A 168 3.22 11.51 -8.23
CA VAL A 168 1.87 10.94 -8.34
C VAL A 168 1.21 11.40 -9.63
N GLY A 169 1.33 12.67 -10.01
CA GLY A 169 0.78 13.22 -11.25
C GLY A 169 1.34 12.58 -12.53
N GLN A 170 2.50 11.95 -12.46
CA GLN A 170 3.15 11.26 -13.58
C GLN A 170 2.79 9.76 -13.68
N SER A 171 1.87 9.26 -12.87
CA SER A 171 1.44 7.87 -12.88
C SER A 171 0.76 7.49 -14.21
N GLU A 172 0.91 6.23 -14.61
CA GLU A 172 0.27 5.72 -15.85
C GLU A 172 -1.25 5.69 -15.73
N LEU A 173 -1.75 5.29 -14.55
CA LEU A 173 -3.17 5.27 -14.19
C LEU A 173 -3.31 5.61 -12.70
N PHE A 174 -4.52 5.94 -12.32
CA PHE A 174 -4.94 6.09 -10.93
C PHE A 174 -6.00 5.06 -10.61
N GLN A 175 -5.79 4.31 -9.51
CA GLN A 175 -6.87 3.56 -8.88
C GLN A 175 -7.51 4.48 -7.85
N ILE A 176 -8.74 4.88 -8.12
CA ILE A 176 -9.49 5.83 -7.28
C ILE A 176 -10.71 5.09 -6.75
N PHE A 177 -10.96 5.20 -5.46
CA PHE A 177 -12.04 4.47 -4.85
C PHE A 177 -12.78 5.28 -3.79
N SER A 178 -14.05 4.91 -3.61
CA SER A 178 -14.89 5.35 -2.51
C SER A 178 -15.72 4.17 -2.02
N GLY A 179 -15.71 3.93 -0.71
CA GLY A 179 -16.35 2.80 -0.08
C GLY A 179 -17.02 3.14 1.24
N MET A 180 -17.95 2.29 1.63
CA MET A 180 -18.65 2.35 2.92
C MET A 180 -18.61 1.00 3.60
N GLU A 181 -18.24 0.99 4.86
CA GLU A 181 -18.35 -0.17 5.74
C GLU A 181 -19.65 -0.07 6.52
N PHE A 182 -20.43 -1.14 6.47
CA PHE A 182 -21.69 -1.25 7.15
C PHE A 182 -21.67 -2.38 8.16
N ARG A 183 -22.42 -2.22 9.24
CA ARG A 183 -22.84 -3.31 10.11
C ARG A 183 -24.17 -3.87 9.61
N ARG A 184 -24.29 -5.20 9.56
CA ARG A 184 -25.49 -5.93 9.15
C ARG A 184 -26.20 -6.49 10.38
N VAL A 185 -27.51 -6.62 10.29
CA VAL A 185 -28.31 -7.24 11.36
C VAL A 185 -28.11 -8.76 11.38
N GLU A 186 -27.94 -9.37 10.21
CA GLU A 186 -27.68 -10.80 10.05
C GLU A 186 -26.22 -11.04 9.66
N GLU A 187 -25.60 -11.99 10.30
CA GLU A 187 -24.25 -12.44 10.01
C GLU A 187 -24.26 -13.23 8.71
N GLU A 188 -23.66 -12.71 7.64
CA GLU A 188 -23.47 -13.47 6.42
C GLU A 188 -22.16 -14.25 6.50
N ARG A 189 -22.28 -15.57 6.44
CA ARG A 189 -21.14 -16.47 6.37
C ARG A 189 -20.60 -16.63 4.93
N SER A 190 -20.74 -15.60 4.08
CA SER A 190 -20.19 -15.66 2.74
C SER A 190 -18.67 -15.83 2.80
N ALA A 191 -18.20 -16.93 2.26
CA ALA A 191 -16.79 -17.28 2.27
C ALA A 191 -16.00 -16.67 1.11
N THR A 192 -16.57 -15.79 0.30
CA THR A 192 -16.00 -15.28 -0.95
C THR A 192 -15.80 -13.77 -0.89
N ALA A 193 -14.58 -13.30 -1.17
CA ALA A 193 -14.28 -11.89 -1.35
C ALA A 193 -14.64 -11.44 -2.78
N GLY A 194 -15.52 -10.46 -2.94
CA GLY A 194 -15.75 -9.80 -4.22
C GLY A 194 -14.62 -8.81 -4.51
N LEU A 195 -13.65 -9.19 -5.36
CA LEU A 195 -12.48 -8.35 -5.63
C LEU A 195 -12.65 -7.46 -6.86
N MET A 196 -13.34 -7.94 -7.88
CA MET A 196 -13.63 -7.17 -9.09
C MET A 196 -15.02 -7.56 -9.59
N GLU A 197 -16.01 -7.07 -8.87
CA GLU A 197 -17.41 -7.35 -9.15
C GLU A 197 -17.99 -6.30 -10.10
N ARG A 198 -18.94 -6.72 -10.95
CA ARG A 198 -19.66 -5.84 -11.88
C ARG A 198 -18.74 -4.97 -12.73
N MET A 199 -17.68 -5.57 -13.27
CA MET A 199 -16.73 -4.89 -14.15
C MET A 199 -17.42 -4.26 -15.35
N GLU A 200 -17.21 -2.96 -15.54
CA GLU A 200 -17.74 -2.20 -16.67
C GLU A 200 -16.79 -1.06 -17.07
N CYS A 201 -17.00 -0.48 -18.26
CA CYS A 201 -16.24 0.67 -18.73
C CYS A 201 -17.21 1.76 -19.22
N ASP A 202 -16.91 3.01 -18.88
CA ASP A 202 -17.64 4.20 -19.37
C ASP A 202 -16.66 5.33 -19.76
N ALA A 203 -17.18 6.55 -19.94
CA ALA A 203 -16.38 7.72 -20.32
C ALA A 203 -15.29 8.12 -19.28
N HIS A 204 -15.39 7.64 -18.04
CA HIS A 204 -14.45 7.92 -16.97
C HIS A 204 -13.42 6.80 -16.74
N GLY A 205 -13.46 5.74 -17.55
CA GLY A 205 -12.53 4.61 -17.49
C GLY A 205 -13.19 3.31 -17.04
N PHE A 206 -12.36 2.39 -16.58
CA PHE A 206 -12.77 1.06 -16.12
C PHE A 206 -13.21 1.12 -14.65
N ARG A 207 -14.39 0.53 -14.34
CA ARG A 207 -14.98 0.50 -13.01
C ARG A 207 -15.28 -0.94 -12.57
N PHE A 208 -15.17 -1.19 -11.27
CA PHE A 208 -15.58 -2.43 -10.63
C PHE A 208 -15.87 -2.18 -9.15
N ASP A 209 -16.53 -3.13 -8.51
CA ASP A 209 -16.87 -3.06 -7.10
C ASP A 209 -16.02 -4.05 -6.28
N TYR A 210 -15.59 -3.63 -5.07
CA TYR A 210 -15.17 -4.54 -4.01
C TYR A 210 -16.34 -4.79 -3.07
N VAL A 211 -16.52 -6.07 -2.68
CA VAL A 211 -17.51 -6.47 -1.67
C VAL A 211 -16.84 -7.46 -0.72
N LEU A 212 -16.60 -7.02 0.49
CA LEU A 212 -15.83 -7.78 1.47
C LEU A 212 -16.70 -8.03 2.72
N PRO A 213 -17.40 -9.19 2.79
CA PRO A 213 -18.18 -9.60 3.97
C PRO A 213 -17.21 -10.01 5.11
N MET A 214 -17.34 -9.38 6.28
CA MET A 214 -16.46 -9.57 7.45
C MET A 214 -17.28 -9.87 8.70
N GLY A 215 -17.96 -11.04 8.71
CA GLY A 215 -18.90 -11.40 9.79
C GLY A 215 -20.14 -10.51 9.79
N ASP A 216 -20.35 -9.77 10.87
CA ASP A 216 -21.45 -8.81 11.02
C ASP A 216 -21.23 -7.51 10.21
N ARG A 217 -20.13 -7.39 9.49
CA ARG A 217 -19.78 -6.20 8.70
C ARG A 217 -19.64 -6.53 7.23
N VAL A 218 -19.79 -5.52 6.39
CA VAL A 218 -19.47 -5.58 4.97
C VAL A 218 -18.86 -4.27 4.50
N LEU A 219 -17.76 -4.33 3.80
CA LEU A 219 -17.25 -3.21 3.02
C LEU A 219 -17.78 -3.33 1.60
N VAL A 220 -18.39 -2.24 1.12
CA VAL A 220 -18.81 -2.09 -0.27
C VAL A 220 -18.12 -0.86 -0.83
N GLU A 221 -17.32 -1.06 -1.86
CA GLU A 221 -16.47 -0.03 -2.45
C GLU A 221 -16.60 -0.02 -3.97
N SER A 222 -16.76 1.16 -4.55
CA SER A 222 -16.63 1.36 -6.00
C SER A 222 -15.24 1.88 -6.31
N THR A 223 -14.56 1.19 -7.23
CA THR A 223 -13.18 1.46 -7.64
C THR A 223 -13.09 1.73 -9.13
N ARG A 224 -12.25 2.68 -9.53
CA ARG A 224 -11.94 2.99 -10.93
C ARG A 224 -10.46 2.93 -11.23
N PHE A 225 -10.13 2.45 -12.43
CA PHE A 225 -8.87 2.75 -13.09
C PHE A 225 -9.09 3.86 -14.10
N SER A 226 -8.48 5.01 -13.86
CA SER A 226 -8.64 6.22 -14.68
C SER A 226 -7.29 6.82 -15.03
N SER A 227 -7.18 7.40 -16.22
CA SER A 227 -5.98 8.16 -16.64
C SER A 227 -5.93 9.58 -16.04
N LYS A 228 -6.94 9.98 -15.28
CA LYS A 228 -7.07 11.29 -14.64
C LYS A 228 -7.63 11.15 -13.25
N ILE A 229 -7.26 12.07 -12.37
CA ILE A 229 -7.92 12.22 -11.07
C ILE A 229 -9.33 12.74 -11.34
N LEU A 230 -10.32 12.01 -10.82
CA LEU A 230 -11.73 12.30 -11.07
C LEU A 230 -12.32 13.20 -9.97
N PRO A 231 -13.30 14.04 -10.30
CA PRO A 231 -13.98 14.86 -9.29
C PRO A 231 -14.85 14.00 -8.37
N ASP A 232 -15.03 14.45 -7.13
CA ASP A 232 -15.80 13.76 -6.09
C ASP A 232 -17.22 13.41 -6.52
N SER A 233 -17.86 14.25 -7.37
CA SER A 233 -19.19 13.99 -7.89
C SER A 233 -19.30 12.70 -8.71
N VAL A 234 -18.27 12.34 -9.46
CA VAL A 234 -18.21 11.07 -10.19
C VAL A 234 -18.08 9.90 -9.23
N LEU A 235 -17.18 10.01 -8.25
CA LEU A 235 -16.94 8.97 -7.24
C LEU A 235 -18.20 8.74 -6.39
N GLN A 236 -18.88 9.82 -6.02
CA GLN A 236 -20.14 9.71 -5.28
C GLN A 236 -21.26 9.07 -6.10
N ALA A 237 -21.38 9.38 -7.39
CA ALA A 237 -22.34 8.75 -8.28
C ALA A 237 -22.06 7.24 -8.45
N ASP A 238 -20.78 6.86 -8.55
CA ASP A 238 -20.37 5.46 -8.63
C ASP A 238 -20.69 4.71 -7.33
N LEU A 239 -20.36 5.29 -6.20
CA LEU A 239 -20.67 4.69 -4.89
C LEU A 239 -22.17 4.51 -4.70
N ASN A 240 -22.97 5.52 -5.06
CA ASN A 240 -24.44 5.42 -4.95
C ASN A 240 -24.98 4.28 -5.84
N ARG A 241 -24.45 4.10 -7.05
CA ARG A 241 -24.82 3.01 -7.95
C ARG A 241 -24.40 1.64 -7.40
N CYS A 242 -23.22 1.56 -6.83
CA CYS A 242 -22.71 0.38 -6.14
C CYS A 242 -23.62 -0.01 -4.96
N LEU A 243 -23.93 0.94 -4.09
CA LEU A 243 -24.79 0.73 -2.92
C LEU A 243 -26.22 0.38 -3.29
N ALA A 244 -26.80 1.00 -4.31
CA ALA A 244 -28.15 0.69 -4.78
C ALA A 244 -28.26 -0.79 -5.21
N PHE A 245 -27.20 -1.37 -5.74
CA PHE A 245 -27.17 -2.78 -6.11
C PHE A 245 -26.94 -3.69 -4.90
N TRP A 246 -25.88 -3.45 -4.14
CA TRP A 246 -25.43 -4.37 -3.09
C TRP A 246 -26.26 -4.30 -1.81
N LYS A 247 -26.73 -3.11 -1.43
CA LYS A 247 -27.58 -2.94 -0.24
C LYS A 247 -29.02 -3.40 -0.50
N ASN A 248 -29.56 -3.16 -1.68
CA ASN A 248 -30.87 -3.62 -2.17
C ASN A 248 -31.99 -3.70 -1.10
N GLY A 249 -32.21 -2.58 -0.38
CA GLY A 249 -33.24 -2.50 0.69
C GLY A 249 -32.87 -3.13 2.02
N SER A 250 -31.68 -3.70 2.18
CA SER A 250 -31.22 -4.26 3.45
C SER A 250 -31.04 -3.19 4.52
N ASP A 251 -31.37 -3.50 5.77
CA ASP A 251 -31.16 -2.62 6.91
C ASP A 251 -29.70 -2.70 7.39
N TRP A 252 -28.84 -1.93 6.73
CA TRP A 252 -27.41 -1.84 7.04
C TRP A 252 -27.12 -0.50 7.69
N ARG A 253 -26.46 -0.52 8.85
CA ARG A 253 -26.04 0.67 9.56
C ARG A 253 -24.64 1.08 9.10
N LEU A 254 -24.49 2.32 8.62
CA LEU A 254 -23.18 2.88 8.24
C LEU A 254 -22.28 2.99 9.48
N GLU A 255 -21.07 2.46 9.38
CA GLU A 255 -20.03 2.53 10.41
C GLU A 255 -18.89 3.47 9.99
N ARG A 256 -18.46 3.41 8.71
CA ARG A 256 -17.28 4.12 8.24
C ARG A 256 -17.36 4.39 6.74
N ILE A 257 -16.73 5.49 6.34
CA ILE A 257 -16.50 5.83 4.93
C ILE A 257 -15.00 5.80 4.68
N GLU A 258 -14.57 5.26 3.56
CA GLU A 258 -13.20 5.34 3.08
C GLU A 258 -13.15 5.83 1.64
N THR A 259 -12.11 6.60 1.34
CA THR A 259 -11.79 7.07 -0.01
C THR A 259 -10.29 6.99 -0.20
N GLY A 260 -9.85 6.83 -1.42
CA GLY A 260 -8.42 6.83 -1.69
C GLY A 260 -8.07 6.96 -3.15
N LEU A 261 -6.80 7.29 -3.35
CA LEU A 261 -6.13 7.32 -4.63
C LEU A 261 -4.82 6.56 -4.52
N ILE A 262 -4.66 5.57 -5.37
CA ILE A 262 -3.43 4.78 -5.48
C ILE A 262 -2.80 5.08 -6.85
N PRO A 263 -1.58 5.64 -6.87
CA PRO A 263 -0.87 5.89 -8.12
C PRO A 263 -0.37 4.57 -8.71
N MET A 264 -0.73 4.27 -9.94
CA MET A 264 -0.33 3.05 -10.64
C MET A 264 0.74 3.37 -11.69
N GLY A 265 1.88 2.69 -11.64
CA GLY A 265 2.98 2.95 -12.55
C GLY A 265 3.70 4.27 -12.28
N LEU A 266 4.07 4.51 -11.02
CA LEU A 266 4.92 5.65 -10.65
C LEU A 266 6.20 5.68 -11.49
N PRO A 267 6.71 6.87 -11.84
CA PRO A 267 7.96 7.01 -12.58
C PRO A 267 9.14 6.41 -11.80
N LYS A 268 10.19 6.05 -12.53
CA LYS A 268 11.46 5.65 -11.90
C LYS A 268 11.97 6.79 -11.06
N ARG A 269 12.46 6.45 -9.89
CA ARG A 269 13.01 7.41 -8.93
C ARG A 269 14.46 7.75 -9.26
N GLU A 270 14.82 8.97 -8.92
CA GLU A 270 16.21 9.40 -8.88
C GLU A 270 16.96 8.67 -7.75
N ALA A 271 18.29 8.58 -7.88
CA ALA A 271 19.13 7.97 -6.86
C ALA A 271 19.02 8.77 -5.55
N ILE A 272 18.79 8.04 -4.46
CA ILE A 272 18.74 8.64 -3.13
C ILE A 272 20.16 8.89 -2.63
N PRO A 273 20.37 9.93 -1.81
CA PRO A 273 21.63 10.13 -1.12
C PRO A 273 22.03 8.86 -0.35
N THR A 274 23.23 8.39 -0.57
CA THR A 274 23.86 7.28 0.18
C THR A 274 24.21 7.76 1.59
N GLY A 275 24.36 6.84 2.54
CA GLY A 275 24.83 7.22 3.88
C GLY A 275 23.77 7.08 4.97
N GLY A 276 23.04 5.96 5.00
CA GLY A 276 22.14 5.67 6.12
C GLY A 276 20.71 6.24 5.94
N PHE A 277 20.39 6.78 4.76
CA PHE A 277 19.03 7.20 4.40
C PHE A 277 18.35 6.13 3.54
N VAL A 278 17.18 5.69 3.95
CA VAL A 278 16.38 4.71 3.22
C VAL A 278 14.98 5.23 3.00
N GLU A 279 14.49 5.16 1.77
CA GLU A 279 13.08 5.36 1.49
C GLU A 279 12.33 4.03 1.50
N ALA A 280 11.13 4.01 2.10
CA ALA A 280 10.32 2.81 2.26
C ALA A 280 8.83 3.07 1.99
N GLY A 281 8.00 2.04 2.13
CA GLY A 281 6.59 2.13 1.80
C GLY A 281 6.37 2.35 0.29
N VAL A 282 5.30 3.05 -0.06
CA VAL A 282 4.97 3.38 -1.47
C VAL A 282 6.08 4.20 -2.10
N ARG A 283 6.63 5.16 -1.37
CA ARG A 283 7.77 5.97 -1.79
C ARG A 283 8.99 5.12 -2.10
N GLY A 284 9.27 4.09 -1.30
CA GLY A 284 10.38 3.14 -1.49
C GLY A 284 10.13 2.05 -2.53
N GLY A 285 8.97 2.05 -3.20
CA GLY A 285 8.65 1.10 -4.26
C GLY A 285 7.98 -0.19 -3.79
N ALA A 286 7.37 -0.22 -2.60
CA ALA A 286 6.61 -1.36 -2.12
C ALA A 286 5.29 -1.57 -2.88
N LEU A 287 4.82 -0.56 -3.61
CA LEU A 287 3.58 -0.62 -4.37
C LEU A 287 3.78 -1.37 -5.68
N ARG A 288 3.00 -2.44 -5.90
CA ARG A 288 2.96 -3.08 -7.21
C ARG A 288 2.22 -2.21 -8.23
N ALA A 289 2.89 -1.87 -9.32
CA ALA A 289 2.40 -0.90 -10.28
C ALA A 289 1.05 -1.28 -10.91
N SER A 290 0.82 -2.56 -11.24
CA SER A 290 -0.37 -3.02 -11.96
C SER A 290 -1.59 -3.31 -11.08
N SER A 291 -1.42 -3.38 -9.74
CA SER A 291 -2.49 -3.81 -8.84
C SER A 291 -2.72 -2.90 -7.63
N GLY A 292 -1.77 -2.01 -7.33
CA GLY A 292 -1.87 -1.16 -6.14
C GLY A 292 -1.63 -1.88 -4.81
N TYR A 293 -1.27 -3.16 -4.80
CA TYR A 293 -0.98 -3.87 -3.55
C TYR A 293 0.40 -3.49 -3.01
N ALA A 294 0.46 -3.17 -1.71
CA ALA A 294 1.70 -2.81 -1.03
C ALA A 294 1.82 -3.43 0.37
N PHE A 295 0.69 -3.74 1.02
CA PHE A 295 0.65 -4.08 2.44
C PHE A 295 1.54 -5.28 2.79
N ARG A 296 1.45 -6.39 2.03
CA ARG A 296 2.28 -7.60 2.25
C ARG A 296 3.77 -7.29 2.14
N GLU A 297 4.17 -6.59 1.09
CA GLU A 297 5.57 -6.22 0.86
C GLU A 297 6.11 -5.31 1.96
N ILE A 298 5.28 -4.40 2.46
CA ILE A 298 5.61 -3.53 3.61
C ILE A 298 5.85 -4.37 4.86
N GLN A 299 5.00 -5.38 5.15
CA GLN A 299 5.18 -6.24 6.34
C GLN A 299 6.49 -7.04 6.26
N ILE A 300 6.78 -7.66 5.10
CA ILE A 300 8.03 -8.41 4.89
C ILE A 300 9.24 -7.49 5.06
N TRP A 301 9.21 -6.33 4.39
CA TRP A 301 10.29 -5.35 4.51
C TRP A 301 10.50 -4.88 5.95
N ALA A 302 9.43 -4.60 6.68
CA ALA A 302 9.52 -4.11 8.06
C ALA A 302 10.22 -5.11 8.98
N ILE A 303 9.91 -6.41 8.83
CA ILE A 303 10.58 -7.49 9.57
C ILE A 303 12.08 -7.55 9.22
N ASP A 304 12.40 -7.59 7.92
CA ASP A 304 13.78 -7.69 7.45
C ASP A 304 14.60 -6.45 7.88
N CYS A 305 14.01 -5.25 7.76
CA CYS A 305 14.63 -3.99 8.14
C CYS A 305 14.85 -3.88 9.65
N ALA A 306 13.86 -4.27 10.46
CA ALA A 306 14.00 -4.31 11.91
C ALA A 306 15.13 -5.26 12.34
N HIS A 307 15.20 -6.45 11.76
CA HIS A 307 16.29 -7.39 12.01
C HIS A 307 17.67 -6.83 11.64
N ALA A 308 17.77 -6.08 10.54
CA ALA A 308 19.03 -5.45 10.14
C ALA A 308 19.46 -4.35 11.11
N ILE A 309 18.52 -3.49 11.52
CA ILE A 309 18.78 -2.43 12.51
C ILE A 309 19.21 -3.03 13.86
N LEU A 310 18.46 -4.02 14.37
CA LEU A 310 18.76 -4.67 15.66
C LEU A 310 20.11 -5.40 15.65
N ARG A 311 20.60 -5.85 14.50
CA ARG A 311 21.96 -6.42 14.35
C ARG A 311 23.05 -5.36 14.15
N GLY A 312 22.71 -4.08 14.13
CA GLY A 312 23.67 -2.99 13.95
C GLY A 312 24.13 -2.77 12.51
N THR A 313 23.48 -3.39 11.52
CA THR A 313 23.83 -3.20 10.08
C THR A 313 23.11 -2.02 9.44
N GLY A 314 22.25 -1.32 10.18
CA GLY A 314 21.45 -0.20 9.70
C GLY A 314 20.21 -0.61 8.90
N PRO A 315 19.38 0.37 8.47
CA PRO A 315 18.17 0.12 7.73
C PRO A 315 18.44 -0.35 6.30
N ILE A 316 17.54 -1.19 5.78
CA ILE A 316 17.59 -1.70 4.41
C ILE A 316 16.41 -1.21 3.58
N ALA A 317 16.64 -0.95 2.29
CA ALA A 317 15.58 -0.57 1.35
C ALA A 317 14.63 -1.75 1.07
N PRO A 318 13.37 -1.48 0.68
CA PRO A 318 12.46 -2.51 0.18
C PRO A 318 13.06 -3.31 -0.98
N ARG A 319 12.66 -4.59 -1.07
CA ARG A 319 13.10 -5.46 -2.16
C ARG A 319 12.65 -4.91 -3.50
N LYS A 320 13.57 -4.87 -4.47
CA LYS A 320 13.23 -4.47 -5.83
C LYS A 320 12.47 -5.59 -6.53
N MET A 321 11.36 -5.23 -7.17
CA MET A 321 10.65 -6.14 -8.07
C MET A 321 11.55 -6.49 -9.28
N SER A 322 11.42 -7.72 -9.81
CA SER A 322 12.20 -8.13 -10.99
C SER A 322 11.92 -7.22 -12.19
N GLY A 323 12.94 -6.96 -13.01
CA GLY A 323 12.80 -6.12 -14.20
C GLY A 323 11.74 -6.63 -15.19
N LEU A 324 11.57 -7.95 -15.27
CA LEU A 324 10.53 -8.58 -16.10
C LEU A 324 9.12 -8.22 -15.59
N LEU A 325 8.87 -8.36 -14.30
CA LEU A 325 7.55 -8.02 -13.74
C LEU A 325 7.25 -6.54 -13.84
N LEU A 326 8.25 -5.67 -13.60
CA LEU A 326 8.09 -4.23 -13.79
C LEU A 326 7.72 -3.88 -15.22
N TRP A 327 8.41 -4.48 -16.19
CA TRP A 327 8.13 -4.28 -17.61
C TRP A 327 6.72 -4.79 -17.98
N MET A 328 6.31 -5.97 -17.48
CA MET A 328 4.96 -6.51 -17.69
C MET A 328 3.89 -5.60 -17.11
N ASP A 329 4.10 -5.11 -15.88
CA ASP A 329 3.17 -4.20 -15.23
C ASP A 329 3.03 -2.88 -15.99
N GLN A 330 4.14 -2.28 -16.47
CA GLN A 330 4.11 -1.06 -17.28
C GLN A 330 3.37 -1.27 -18.61
N LEU A 331 3.62 -2.39 -19.28
CA LEU A 331 2.91 -2.74 -20.52
C LEU A 331 1.42 -2.94 -20.26
N PHE A 332 1.07 -3.63 -19.18
CA PHE A 332 -0.31 -3.87 -18.77
C PHE A 332 -1.06 -2.56 -18.50
N LEU A 333 -0.47 -1.66 -17.71
CA LEU A 333 -1.07 -0.35 -17.41
C LEU A 333 -1.25 0.50 -18.67
N ARG A 334 -0.27 0.50 -19.58
CA ARG A 334 -0.37 1.20 -20.86
C ARG A 334 -1.52 0.67 -21.71
N VAL A 335 -1.71 -0.65 -21.74
CA VAL A 335 -2.84 -1.28 -22.46
C VAL A 335 -4.17 -0.86 -21.81
N LEU A 336 -4.30 -0.91 -20.51
CA LEU A 336 -5.52 -0.49 -19.81
C LEU A 336 -5.82 1.00 -19.99
N ARG A 337 -4.79 1.86 -20.00
CA ARG A 337 -4.95 3.30 -20.25
C ARG A 337 -5.50 3.60 -21.65
N LEU A 338 -5.01 2.89 -22.65
CA LEU A 338 -5.34 3.14 -24.05
C LEU A 338 -6.60 2.38 -24.52
N HIS A 339 -6.95 1.32 -23.81
CA HIS A 339 -8.05 0.42 -24.14
C HIS A 339 -8.85 0.03 -22.88
N PRO A 340 -9.38 1.02 -22.12
CA PRO A 340 -10.13 0.72 -20.89
C PRO A 340 -11.37 -0.13 -21.14
N GLU A 341 -11.97 -0.05 -22.36
CA GLU A 341 -13.09 -0.87 -22.81
C GLU A 341 -12.77 -2.38 -22.89
N ARG A 342 -11.47 -2.74 -22.95
CA ARG A 342 -11.02 -4.14 -22.99
C ARG A 342 -10.67 -4.69 -21.58
N ALA A 343 -10.69 -3.86 -20.55
CA ALA A 343 -10.29 -4.25 -19.23
C ALA A 343 -11.13 -5.41 -18.67
N ALA A 344 -12.46 -5.33 -18.78
CA ALA A 344 -13.35 -6.40 -18.34
C ALA A 344 -13.04 -7.74 -19.02
N ASP A 345 -12.82 -7.76 -20.35
CA ASP A 345 -12.45 -8.97 -21.10
C ASP A 345 -11.10 -9.54 -20.61
N ILE A 346 -10.12 -8.67 -20.35
CA ILE A 346 -8.78 -9.04 -19.88
C ILE A 346 -8.88 -9.70 -18.48
N PHE A 347 -9.57 -9.07 -17.54
CA PHE A 347 -9.72 -9.62 -16.19
C PHE A 347 -10.58 -10.87 -16.16
N THR A 348 -11.65 -10.96 -16.96
CA THR A 348 -12.45 -12.17 -17.13
C THR A 348 -11.60 -13.32 -17.70
N ALA A 349 -10.75 -13.05 -18.70
CA ALA A 349 -9.87 -14.07 -19.26
C ALA A 349 -8.85 -14.58 -18.21
N ILE A 350 -8.32 -13.71 -17.36
CA ILE A 350 -7.45 -14.10 -16.24
C ILE A 350 -8.25 -14.96 -15.25
N ALA A 351 -9.43 -14.51 -14.82
CA ALA A 351 -10.28 -15.22 -13.86
C ALA A 351 -10.71 -16.61 -14.37
N THR A 352 -10.92 -16.78 -15.66
CA THR A 352 -11.40 -18.06 -16.24
C THR A 352 -10.29 -19.03 -16.61
N ARG A 353 -9.11 -18.53 -16.97
CA ARG A 353 -8.07 -19.36 -17.62
C ARG A 353 -6.79 -19.48 -16.81
N VAL A 354 -6.62 -18.72 -15.73
CA VAL A 354 -5.46 -18.80 -14.84
C VAL A 354 -5.90 -19.47 -13.53
N HIS A 355 -5.20 -20.54 -13.11
CA HIS A 355 -5.46 -21.19 -11.83
C HIS A 355 -5.23 -20.21 -10.67
N ALA A 356 -6.05 -20.29 -9.63
CA ALA A 356 -6.01 -19.40 -8.46
C ALA A 356 -4.61 -19.22 -7.86
N ASP A 357 -3.90 -20.34 -7.60
CA ASP A 357 -2.55 -20.29 -7.02
C ASP A 357 -1.52 -19.58 -7.92
N ARG A 358 -1.62 -19.75 -9.25
CA ARG A 358 -0.75 -19.06 -10.21
C ARG A 358 -1.03 -17.58 -10.23
N PHE A 359 -2.31 -17.21 -10.19
CA PHE A 359 -2.75 -15.83 -10.09
C PHE A 359 -2.20 -15.19 -8.82
N VAL A 360 -2.34 -15.84 -7.65
CA VAL A 360 -1.83 -15.29 -6.39
C VAL A 360 -0.32 -15.14 -6.40
N ARG A 361 0.45 -16.16 -6.80
CA ARG A 361 1.92 -16.03 -6.90
C ARG A 361 2.35 -14.87 -7.79
N PHE A 362 1.63 -14.67 -8.90
CA PHE A 362 1.88 -13.51 -9.76
C PHE A 362 1.56 -12.20 -9.04
N MET A 363 0.44 -12.13 -8.32
CA MET A 363 0.01 -10.92 -7.61
C MET A 363 0.93 -10.52 -6.44
N ILE A 364 1.58 -11.47 -5.79
CA ILE A 364 2.49 -11.25 -4.66
C ILE A 364 3.98 -11.16 -5.07
N ASN A 365 4.28 -10.97 -6.35
CA ASN A 365 5.65 -10.87 -6.91
C ASN A 365 6.52 -12.14 -6.78
N GLU A 366 5.90 -13.31 -6.58
CA GLU A 366 6.58 -14.61 -6.44
C GLU A 366 6.19 -15.63 -7.54
N PRO A 367 6.01 -15.23 -8.83
CA PRO A 367 5.58 -16.16 -9.86
C PRO A 367 6.72 -17.12 -10.23
N HIS A 368 6.35 -18.37 -10.49
CA HIS A 368 7.20 -19.28 -11.21
C HIS A 368 7.22 -18.90 -12.70
N PHE A 369 8.23 -19.31 -13.43
CA PHE A 369 8.33 -19.05 -14.88
C PHE A 369 7.06 -19.48 -15.65
N LEU A 370 6.51 -20.65 -15.33
CA LEU A 370 5.27 -21.16 -15.95
C LEU A 370 4.03 -20.33 -15.61
N ASP A 371 4.03 -19.62 -14.50
CA ASP A 371 2.92 -18.72 -14.13
C ASP A 371 2.94 -17.50 -15.03
N VAL A 372 4.11 -16.93 -15.25
CA VAL A 372 4.33 -15.79 -16.17
C VAL A 372 3.90 -16.16 -17.58
N LEU A 373 4.38 -17.30 -18.10
CA LEU A 373 4.00 -17.78 -19.44
C LEU A 373 2.48 -17.96 -19.56
N ARG A 374 1.83 -18.55 -18.55
CA ARG A 374 0.39 -18.77 -18.58
C ARG A 374 -0.39 -17.46 -18.60
N ILE A 375 0.00 -16.48 -17.81
CA ILE A 375 -0.62 -15.16 -17.83
C ILE A 375 -0.45 -14.50 -19.19
N MET A 376 0.75 -14.51 -19.75
CA MET A 376 1.00 -13.95 -21.10
C MET A 376 0.15 -14.61 -22.19
N GLN A 377 -0.04 -15.94 -22.12
CA GLN A 377 -0.87 -16.68 -23.11
C GLN A 377 -2.35 -16.33 -23.04
N VAL A 378 -2.84 -15.96 -21.84
CA VAL A 378 -4.25 -15.65 -21.61
C VAL A 378 -4.59 -14.23 -22.06
N LEU A 379 -3.63 -13.33 -22.02
CA LEU A 379 -3.81 -11.94 -22.43
C LEU A 379 -4.00 -11.82 -23.96
N PRO A 380 -4.79 -10.85 -24.46
CA PRO A 380 -5.04 -10.66 -25.90
C PRO A 380 -3.76 -10.21 -26.62
N THR A 381 -3.00 -11.17 -27.11
CA THR A 381 -1.64 -11.02 -27.66
C THR A 381 -1.52 -9.92 -28.69
N LYS A 382 -2.52 -9.79 -29.60
CA LYS A 382 -2.50 -8.75 -30.63
C LYS A 382 -2.52 -7.33 -30.05
N LEU A 383 -3.22 -7.14 -28.95
CA LEU A 383 -3.33 -5.85 -28.27
C LEU A 383 -2.02 -5.48 -27.58
N PHE A 384 -1.39 -6.45 -26.92
CA PHE A 384 -0.13 -6.25 -26.23
C PHE A 384 1.04 -6.11 -27.20
N LEU A 385 1.12 -6.92 -28.29
CA LEU A 385 2.19 -6.83 -29.29
C LEU A 385 2.19 -5.49 -30.02
N LYS A 386 1.03 -4.92 -30.35
CA LYS A 386 0.97 -3.58 -30.96
C LYS A 386 1.66 -2.52 -30.11
N ARG A 387 1.69 -2.70 -28.78
CA ARG A 387 2.30 -1.75 -27.83
C ARG A 387 3.76 -2.02 -27.50
N LEU A 388 4.30 -3.16 -27.96
CA LEU A 388 5.73 -3.43 -27.97
C LEU A 388 6.45 -2.72 -29.10
N ILE A 389 5.74 -2.46 -30.22
CA ILE A 389 6.31 -1.96 -31.47
C ILE A 389 6.13 -0.44 -31.60
N ILE A 390 5.09 0.12 -30.97
CA ILE A 390 4.77 1.55 -31.04
C ILE A 390 4.78 2.08 -29.59
N PRO A 391 5.81 2.83 -29.21
CA PRO A 391 5.95 3.38 -27.84
C PRO A 391 4.85 4.39 -27.48
#